data_76728d4d96e7ccb8bb8d475d652ef7c7
#
_entry.id   76728d4d96e7ccb8bb8d475d652ef7c7
#
_cell.length_a   1.000
_cell.length_b   1.000
_cell.length_c   1.000
_cell.angle_alpha   90.00
_cell.angle_beta   90.00
_cell.angle_gamma   90.00
#
_symmetry.space_group_name_H-M   'P 1'
#
loop_
_entity.id
_entity.type
_entity.pdbx_description
1 polymer ?
#
loop_
_entity_poly.entity_id
_entity_poly.type
_entity_poly.pdbx_seq_one_letter_code
_entity_poly.pdbx_strand_id
1 'polypeptide(L)'
;FGNMVLSSFALIMGTSDNAYLSLAAIFGLAPLWLFRTKTGLRRYVISAATFVTVILCINGINQAYASSVLGIDSAFGLIAKQKFLPVIAVLLWIVSAALVAMSRKPQALMNRTSSDEMNKIAVYIWLGVIVVVCLVVVFVLYDANAAGHADKYGAISSYVVFDDNWGTQRGYVWKRAIELFTKKLTPLQKVFGYGADTFALLMQYYFPADMQNGKMVIFDSAHNEYLHYLVTIGFAGMASYIVFMVSSVVAMAKRMKEQPVVAAVMLAVLAYMIQATVNINLPIAMPIILQLLAMGVGCKKTAVSEEKKD
;
A
#
# COMPACT_ATOMS: atom_id res chain seq x y z
N PHE A 1 20.22 1.96 6.08
CA PHE A 1 20.33 2.02 4.62
C PHE A 1 20.29 0.62 4.01
N GLY A 2 21.15 -0.33 4.44
CA GLY A 2 21.20 -1.70 3.93
C GLY A 2 19.86 -2.43 3.96
N ASN A 3 19.13 -2.37 5.07
CA ASN A 3 17.80 -2.98 5.18
C ASN A 3 16.81 -2.43 4.14
N MET A 4 16.91 -1.15 3.82
CA MET A 4 16.03 -0.56 2.81
C MET A 4 16.34 -1.06 1.39
N VAL A 5 17.63 -1.20 1.04
CA VAL A 5 18.05 -1.79 -0.24
C VAL A 5 17.52 -3.22 -0.35
N LEU A 6 17.76 -4.04 0.69
CA LEU A 6 17.30 -5.43 0.72
C LEU A 6 15.77 -5.55 0.64
N SER A 7 15.04 -4.72 1.40
CA SER A 7 13.58 -4.73 1.37
C SER A 7 13.02 -4.29 0.02
N SER A 8 13.62 -3.27 -0.60
CA SER A 8 13.25 -2.80 -1.94
C SER A 8 13.53 -3.88 -2.99
N PHE A 9 14.68 -4.53 -2.92
CA PHE A 9 15.05 -5.62 -3.80
C PHE A 9 14.07 -6.80 -3.64
N ALA A 10 13.84 -7.27 -2.41
CA ALA A 10 12.94 -8.39 -2.12
C ALA A 10 11.50 -8.11 -2.61
N LEU A 11 11.02 -6.86 -2.43
CA LEU A 11 9.69 -6.46 -2.87
C LEU A 11 9.56 -6.51 -4.39
N ILE A 12 10.56 -6.04 -5.14
CA ILE A 12 10.57 -6.08 -6.60
C ILE A 12 10.68 -7.54 -7.09
N MET A 13 11.58 -8.33 -6.49
CA MET A 13 11.76 -9.74 -6.85
C MET A 13 10.57 -10.62 -6.50
N GLY A 14 9.70 -10.18 -5.60
CA GLY A 14 8.43 -10.85 -5.28
C GLY A 14 7.41 -10.82 -6.42
N THR A 15 7.63 -10.06 -7.48
CA THR A 15 6.82 -9.97 -8.73
C THR A 15 5.32 -9.76 -8.50
N SER A 16 4.93 -9.16 -7.37
CA SER A 16 3.53 -8.92 -7.01
C SER A 16 3.14 -7.46 -7.25
N ASP A 17 2.24 -7.21 -8.19
CA ASP A 17 1.72 -5.87 -8.47
C ASP A 17 1.05 -5.24 -7.24
N ASN A 18 0.45 -6.05 -6.37
CA ASN A 18 -0.17 -5.57 -5.14
C ASN A 18 0.84 -4.93 -4.16
N ALA A 19 2.12 -5.31 -4.23
CA ALA A 19 3.17 -4.73 -3.42
C ALA A 19 3.41 -3.25 -3.75
N TYR A 20 3.20 -2.84 -5.01
CA TYR A 20 3.32 -1.44 -5.42
C TYR A 20 2.21 -0.57 -4.82
N LEU A 21 1.01 -1.14 -4.57
CA LEU A 21 -0.05 -0.43 -3.86
C LEU A 21 0.35 -0.16 -2.40
N SER A 22 0.97 -1.14 -1.72
CA SER A 22 1.54 -0.94 -0.38
C SER A 22 2.64 0.12 -0.37
N LEU A 23 3.53 0.12 -1.37
CA LEU A 23 4.55 1.16 -1.52
C LEU A 23 3.95 2.53 -1.76
N ALA A 24 2.95 2.65 -2.64
CA ALA A 24 2.24 3.89 -2.87
C ALA A 24 1.61 4.42 -1.57
N ALA A 25 1.02 3.54 -0.75
CA ALA A 25 0.50 3.89 0.56
C ALA A 25 1.61 4.40 1.50
N ILE A 26 2.74 3.70 1.60
CA ILE A 26 3.85 4.10 2.47
C ILE A 26 4.45 5.42 1.99
N PHE A 27 4.82 5.53 0.71
CA PHE A 27 5.41 6.76 0.16
C PHE A 27 4.41 7.92 0.11
N GLY A 28 3.12 7.65 -0.02
CA GLY A 28 2.06 8.66 0.04
C GLY A 28 1.81 9.19 1.46
N LEU A 29 1.73 8.30 2.44
CA LEU A 29 1.32 8.67 3.80
C LEU A 29 2.49 9.07 4.71
N ALA A 30 3.68 8.47 4.54
CA ALA A 30 4.85 8.76 5.37
C ALA A 30 5.23 10.26 5.42
N PRO A 31 5.15 11.04 4.32
CA PRO A 31 5.44 12.47 4.36
C PRO A 31 4.56 13.28 5.29
N LEU A 32 3.31 12.88 5.51
CA LEU A 32 2.41 13.57 6.43
C LEU A 32 2.96 13.64 7.86
N TRP A 33 3.85 12.72 8.19
CA TRP A 33 4.57 12.71 9.46
C TRP A 33 6.04 13.12 9.31
N LEU A 34 6.75 12.59 8.32
CA LEU A 34 8.19 12.81 8.15
C LEU A 34 8.52 14.26 7.79
N PHE A 35 7.71 14.95 7.00
CA PHE A 35 7.95 16.32 6.58
C PHE A 35 7.81 17.35 7.73
N ARG A 36 7.30 16.93 8.88
CA ARG A 36 7.26 17.77 10.07
C ARG A 36 8.64 18.10 10.63
N THR A 37 9.68 17.37 10.22
CA THR A 37 11.05 17.58 10.67
C THR A 37 12.03 17.54 9.50
N LYS A 38 13.09 18.35 9.55
CA LYS A 38 14.16 18.33 8.54
C LYS A 38 14.83 16.96 8.40
N THR A 39 15.00 16.27 9.53
CA THR A 39 15.55 14.91 9.56
C THR A 39 14.61 13.92 8.89
N GLY A 40 13.30 14.04 9.10
CA GLY A 40 12.30 13.21 8.46
C GLY A 40 12.25 13.43 6.94
N LEU A 41 12.21 14.69 6.51
CA LEU A 41 12.27 15.04 5.09
C LEU A 41 13.52 14.43 4.42
N ARG A 42 14.70 14.61 5.03
CA ARG A 42 15.94 14.03 4.52
C ARG A 42 15.86 12.50 4.41
N ARG A 43 15.37 11.82 5.46
CA ARG A 43 15.20 10.36 5.45
C ARG A 43 14.27 9.92 4.34
N TYR A 44 13.17 10.63 4.13
CA TYR A 44 12.21 10.31 3.07
C TYR A 44 12.84 10.43 1.68
N VAL A 45 13.54 11.54 1.39
CA VAL A 45 14.18 11.76 0.08
C VAL A 45 15.27 10.71 -0.18
N ILE A 46 16.09 10.38 0.83
CA ILE A 46 17.08 9.30 0.71
C ILE A 46 16.39 7.95 0.45
N SER A 47 15.26 7.68 1.11
CA SER A 47 14.50 6.45 0.91
C SER A 47 13.96 6.35 -0.52
N ALA A 48 13.38 7.44 -1.03
CA ALA A 48 12.89 7.51 -2.41
C ALA A 48 14.05 7.35 -3.42
N ALA A 49 15.17 8.05 -3.20
CA ALA A 49 16.36 7.92 -4.05
C ALA A 49 16.90 6.48 -4.09
N THR A 50 16.95 5.83 -2.92
CA THR A 50 17.39 4.44 -2.81
C THR A 50 16.46 3.50 -3.57
N PHE A 51 15.15 3.64 -3.39
CA PHE A 51 14.17 2.79 -4.07
C PHE A 51 14.25 2.91 -5.59
N VAL A 52 14.31 4.15 -6.12
CA VAL A 52 14.46 4.39 -7.56
C VAL A 52 15.78 3.82 -8.08
N THR A 53 16.88 3.95 -7.32
CA THR A 53 18.17 3.38 -7.69
C THR A 53 18.12 1.86 -7.77
N VAL A 54 17.46 1.19 -6.83
CA VAL A 54 17.28 -0.28 -6.86
C VAL A 54 16.49 -0.71 -8.10
N ILE A 55 15.42 0.03 -8.47
CA ILE A 55 14.69 -0.23 -9.72
C ILE A 55 15.62 -0.16 -10.92
N LEU A 56 16.42 0.90 -11.02
CA LEU A 56 17.37 1.08 -12.15
C LEU A 56 18.43 -0.02 -12.18
N CYS A 57 18.96 -0.43 -11.03
CA CYS A 57 19.95 -1.51 -10.95
C CYS A 57 19.35 -2.84 -11.43
N ILE A 58 18.15 -3.20 -10.95
CA ILE A 58 17.47 -4.44 -11.38
C ILE A 58 17.17 -4.38 -12.87
N ASN A 59 16.65 -3.25 -13.38
CA ASN A 59 16.39 -3.09 -14.81
C ASN A 59 17.67 -3.21 -15.65
N GLY A 60 18.78 -2.63 -15.18
CA GLY A 60 20.09 -2.78 -15.83
C GLY A 60 20.56 -4.23 -15.89
N ILE A 61 20.39 -4.99 -14.80
CA ILE A 61 20.70 -6.43 -14.76
C ILE A 61 19.79 -7.19 -15.74
N ASN A 62 18.48 -6.93 -15.73
CA ASN A 62 17.55 -7.57 -16.65
C ASN A 62 17.90 -7.32 -18.12
N GLN A 63 18.40 -6.13 -18.46
CA GLN A 63 18.81 -5.81 -19.83
C GLN A 63 20.16 -6.44 -20.20
N ALA A 64 21.14 -6.39 -19.28
CA ALA A 64 22.48 -6.90 -19.54
C ALA A 64 22.52 -8.43 -19.64
N TYR A 65 21.65 -9.12 -18.91
CA TYR A 65 21.61 -10.58 -18.84
C TYR A 65 20.26 -11.16 -19.33
N ALA A 66 19.65 -10.53 -20.32
CA ALA A 66 18.32 -10.90 -20.81
C ALA A 66 18.17 -12.37 -21.24
N SER A 67 19.27 -13.00 -21.68
CA SER A 67 19.30 -14.44 -22.04
C SER A 67 19.42 -15.38 -20.83
N SER A 68 19.79 -14.87 -19.66
CA SER A 68 20.12 -15.68 -18.47
C SER A 68 19.14 -15.46 -17.31
N VAL A 69 18.27 -14.45 -17.40
CA VAL A 69 17.27 -14.13 -16.38
C VAL A 69 15.87 -14.16 -16.98
N LEU A 70 14.87 -14.56 -16.19
CA LEU A 70 13.46 -14.55 -16.62
C LEU A 70 12.92 -13.15 -16.86
N GLY A 71 13.62 -12.12 -16.36
CA GLY A 71 13.14 -10.75 -16.37
C GLY A 71 12.00 -10.52 -15.36
N ILE A 72 11.62 -9.26 -15.19
CA ILE A 72 10.47 -8.87 -14.37
C ILE A 72 9.57 -8.02 -15.24
N ASP A 73 8.38 -8.53 -15.52
CA ASP A 73 7.30 -7.79 -16.18
C ASP A 73 6.36 -7.13 -15.17
N SER A 74 5.17 -6.79 -15.59
CA SER A 74 4.14 -6.18 -14.73
C SER A 74 4.38 -4.69 -14.43
N ALA A 75 3.89 -4.20 -13.32
CA ALA A 75 4.04 -2.79 -12.90
C ALA A 75 5.51 -2.35 -12.82
N PHE A 76 6.44 -3.27 -12.45
CA PHE A 76 7.87 -2.98 -12.50
C PHE A 76 8.33 -2.58 -13.90
N GLY A 77 7.93 -3.36 -14.93
CA GLY A 77 8.29 -3.08 -16.31
C GLY A 77 7.78 -1.73 -16.81
N LEU A 78 6.57 -1.34 -16.40
CA LEU A 78 6.01 -0.03 -16.74
C LEU A 78 6.80 1.12 -16.11
N ILE A 79 7.21 0.98 -14.87
CA ILE A 79 7.99 1.99 -14.15
C ILE A 79 9.43 2.04 -14.68
N ALA A 80 10.10 0.89 -14.78
CA ALA A 80 11.50 0.78 -15.11
C ALA A 80 11.85 1.24 -16.54
N LYS A 81 10.89 1.10 -17.48
CA LYS A 81 11.04 1.53 -18.88
C LYS A 81 10.88 3.05 -19.08
N GLN A 82 10.53 3.81 -18.04
CA GLN A 82 10.36 5.25 -18.17
C GLN A 82 11.69 5.97 -18.37
N LYS A 83 11.84 6.68 -19.49
CA LYS A 83 13.08 7.37 -19.88
C LYS A 83 13.52 8.45 -18.89
N PHE A 84 12.59 9.01 -18.13
CA PHE A 84 12.86 10.05 -17.13
C PHE A 84 13.31 9.48 -15.76
N LEU A 85 13.21 8.17 -15.52
CA LEU A 85 13.53 7.57 -14.23
C LEU A 85 14.99 7.78 -13.77
N PRO A 86 16.01 7.66 -14.64
CA PRO A 86 17.40 7.99 -14.28
C PRO A 86 17.57 9.46 -13.87
N VAL A 87 16.88 10.37 -14.54
CA VAL A 87 16.91 11.80 -14.21
C VAL A 87 16.31 12.04 -12.82
N ILE A 88 15.17 11.41 -12.51
CA ILE A 88 14.58 11.45 -11.17
C ILE A 88 15.55 10.92 -10.11
N ALA A 89 16.24 9.81 -10.36
CA ALA A 89 17.22 9.26 -9.44
C ALA A 89 18.33 10.28 -9.13
N VAL A 90 18.93 10.88 -10.17
CA VAL A 90 19.98 11.89 -10.03
C VAL A 90 19.47 13.10 -9.24
N LEU A 91 18.29 13.63 -9.57
CA LEU A 91 17.70 14.76 -8.86
C LEU A 91 17.45 14.44 -7.38
N LEU A 92 16.90 13.26 -7.06
CA LEU A 92 16.69 12.82 -5.69
C LEU A 92 18.02 12.71 -4.92
N TRP A 93 19.10 12.23 -5.54
CA TRP A 93 20.41 12.18 -4.91
C TRP A 93 21.03 13.56 -4.73
N ILE A 94 20.88 14.48 -5.68
CA ILE A 94 21.32 15.88 -5.54
C ILE A 94 20.58 16.54 -4.36
N VAL A 95 19.25 16.40 -4.28
CA VAL A 95 18.45 16.94 -3.17
C VAL A 95 18.87 16.29 -1.84
N SER A 96 19.11 14.97 -1.83
CA SER A 96 19.59 14.26 -0.64
C SER A 96 20.93 14.81 -0.16
N ALA A 97 21.89 15.02 -1.07
CA ALA A 97 23.21 15.59 -0.76
C ALA A 97 23.07 17.02 -0.21
N ALA A 98 22.24 17.86 -0.84
CA ALA A 98 21.97 19.23 -0.38
C ALA A 98 21.37 19.23 1.05
N LEU A 99 20.38 18.38 1.32
CA LEU A 99 19.76 18.26 2.66
C LEU A 99 20.77 17.77 3.71
N VAL A 100 21.68 16.87 3.34
CA VAL A 100 22.76 16.42 4.24
C VAL A 100 23.74 17.54 4.49
N ALA A 101 24.18 18.27 3.46
CA ALA A 101 25.10 19.40 3.58
C ALA A 101 24.51 20.53 4.48
N MET A 102 23.23 20.86 4.26
CA MET A 102 22.54 21.85 5.08
C MET A 102 22.43 21.43 6.55
N SER A 103 22.31 20.13 6.84
CA SER A 103 22.21 19.62 8.20
C SER A 103 23.52 19.68 8.99
N ARG A 104 24.67 19.86 8.32
CA ARG A 104 25.99 19.99 8.93
C ARG A 104 26.34 21.44 9.33
N LYS A 105 25.57 22.44 8.87
CA LYS A 105 25.78 23.83 9.26
C LYS A 105 25.35 24.07 10.72
N PRO A 106 26.10 24.85 11.53
CA PRO A 106 25.73 25.15 12.90
C PRO A 106 24.33 25.78 12.99
N GLN A 107 23.51 25.33 13.93
CA GLN A 107 22.13 25.78 14.12
C GLN A 107 22.01 27.28 14.52
N ALA A 108 23.10 27.92 14.85
CA ALA A 108 23.13 29.31 15.33
C ALA A 108 22.64 30.37 14.33
N LEU A 109 22.56 30.03 13.03
CA LEU A 109 22.19 30.99 11.97
C LEU A 109 20.76 30.83 11.42
N MET A 110 19.94 29.93 11.98
CA MET A 110 18.56 29.72 11.50
C MET A 110 17.56 29.95 12.61
N ASN A 111 16.73 30.98 12.47
CA ASN A 111 15.60 31.24 13.36
C ASN A 111 14.70 30.00 13.49
N ARG A 112 14.52 29.52 14.72
CA ARG A 112 13.74 28.31 15.05
C ARG A 112 12.28 28.39 14.56
N THR A 113 11.69 29.58 14.62
CA THR A 113 10.32 29.88 14.19
C THR A 113 10.09 29.68 12.69
N SER A 114 11.02 30.10 11.83
CA SER A 114 10.88 29.95 10.37
C SER A 114 10.96 28.48 9.91
N SER A 115 11.64 27.64 10.69
CA SER A 115 11.81 26.21 10.42
C SER A 115 10.52 25.42 10.65
N ASP A 116 9.78 25.74 11.70
CA ASP A 116 8.54 25.01 12.05
C ASP A 116 7.38 25.38 11.13
N GLU A 117 7.31 26.64 10.68
CA GLU A 117 6.33 27.08 9.69
C GLU A 117 6.59 26.46 8.32
N MET A 118 7.85 26.44 7.87
CA MET A 118 8.23 25.83 6.60
C MET A 118 7.92 24.33 6.56
N ASN A 119 8.09 23.64 7.68
CA ASN A 119 7.73 22.21 7.80
C ASN A 119 6.21 21.97 7.72
N LYS A 120 5.39 22.86 8.28
CA LYS A 120 3.92 22.79 8.15
C LYS A 120 3.50 23.00 6.70
N ILE A 121 4.08 24.01 6.03
CA ILE A 121 3.81 24.28 4.61
C ILE A 121 4.12 23.05 3.75
N ALA A 122 5.25 22.36 3.98
CA ALA A 122 5.61 21.15 3.25
C ALA A 122 4.56 20.02 3.42
N VAL A 123 4.01 19.86 4.62
CA VAL A 123 2.94 18.88 4.88
C VAL A 123 1.66 19.26 4.13
N TYR A 124 1.26 20.56 4.13
CA TYR A 124 0.06 21.00 3.42
C TYR A 124 0.21 20.90 1.90
N ILE A 125 1.39 21.24 1.36
CA ILE A 125 1.69 21.03 -0.07
C ILE A 125 1.55 19.54 -0.42
N TRP A 126 2.13 18.66 0.41
CA TRP A 126 2.04 17.22 0.18
C TRP A 126 0.61 16.69 0.28
N LEU A 127 -0.18 17.18 1.22
CA LEU A 127 -1.60 16.86 1.31
C LEU A 127 -2.35 17.29 0.03
N GLY A 128 -2.03 18.48 -0.48
CA GLY A 128 -2.55 18.95 -1.78
C GLY A 128 -2.18 18.01 -2.93
N VAL A 129 -0.92 17.52 -2.96
CA VAL A 129 -0.47 16.53 -3.96
C VAL A 129 -1.28 15.23 -3.84
N ILE A 130 -1.50 14.71 -2.63
CA ILE A 130 -2.33 13.51 -2.43
C ILE A 130 -3.74 13.74 -2.96
N VAL A 131 -4.38 14.87 -2.64
CA VAL A 131 -5.72 15.19 -3.12
C VAL A 131 -5.77 15.24 -4.64
N VAL A 132 -4.80 15.91 -5.28
CA VAL A 132 -4.72 15.97 -6.75
C VAL A 132 -4.55 14.58 -7.35
N VAL A 133 -3.65 13.76 -6.80
CA VAL A 133 -3.45 12.38 -7.27
C VAL A 133 -4.73 11.56 -7.13
N CYS A 134 -5.42 11.65 -5.99
CA CYS A 134 -6.70 10.97 -5.80
C CYS A 134 -7.76 11.43 -6.82
N LEU A 135 -7.87 12.73 -7.09
CA LEU A 135 -8.78 13.27 -8.10
C LEU A 135 -8.44 12.77 -9.50
N VAL A 136 -7.15 12.73 -9.86
CA VAL A 136 -6.69 12.18 -11.14
C VAL A 136 -7.02 10.69 -11.26
N VAL A 137 -6.80 9.90 -10.21
CA VAL A 137 -7.15 8.47 -10.21
C VAL A 137 -8.65 8.29 -10.39
N VAL A 138 -9.49 9.03 -9.64
CA VAL A 138 -10.95 8.96 -9.77
C VAL A 138 -11.39 9.37 -11.19
N PHE A 139 -10.79 10.43 -11.73
CA PHE A 139 -11.08 10.88 -13.10
C PHE A 139 -10.71 9.79 -14.13
N VAL A 140 -9.52 9.20 -14.02
CA VAL A 140 -9.05 8.13 -14.93
C VAL A 140 -9.98 6.92 -14.87
N LEU A 141 -10.36 6.48 -13.66
CA LEU A 141 -11.28 5.37 -13.48
C LEU A 141 -12.68 5.69 -14.06
N TYR A 142 -13.17 6.89 -13.89
CA TYR A 142 -14.43 7.34 -14.50
C TYR A 142 -14.34 7.38 -16.03
N ASP A 143 -13.29 8.00 -16.57
CA ASP A 143 -13.09 8.15 -18.03
C ASP A 143 -12.93 6.80 -18.72
N ALA A 144 -12.18 5.87 -18.11
CA ALA A 144 -11.96 4.55 -18.66
C ALA A 144 -13.20 3.64 -18.61
N ASN A 145 -14.02 3.71 -17.52
CA ASN A 145 -15.08 2.73 -17.28
C ASN A 145 -16.49 3.28 -17.55
N ALA A 146 -16.77 4.53 -17.18
CA ALA A 146 -18.09 5.12 -17.31
C ALA A 146 -18.23 5.95 -18.60
N ALA A 147 -17.18 6.69 -19.00
CA ALA A 147 -17.19 7.46 -20.25
C ALA A 147 -16.83 6.61 -21.49
N GLY A 148 -16.36 5.37 -21.31
CA GLY A 148 -16.09 4.42 -22.39
C GLY A 148 -14.79 4.66 -23.16
N HIS A 149 -13.85 5.44 -22.62
CA HIS A 149 -12.58 5.76 -23.27
C HIS A 149 -11.43 4.79 -22.90
N ALA A 150 -11.74 3.50 -22.75
CA ALA A 150 -10.77 2.47 -22.34
C ALA A 150 -9.52 2.43 -23.23
N ASP A 151 -9.68 2.54 -24.54
CA ASP A 151 -8.60 2.47 -25.54
C ASP A 151 -7.55 3.58 -25.40
N LYS A 152 -7.93 4.71 -24.82
CA LYS A 152 -7.04 5.86 -24.55
C LYS A 152 -5.88 5.51 -23.64
N TYR A 153 -6.04 4.48 -22.79
CA TYR A 153 -5.09 4.16 -21.73
C TYR A 153 -4.02 3.14 -22.14
N GLY A 154 -4.13 2.52 -23.31
CA GLY A 154 -3.07 1.65 -23.88
C GLY A 154 -2.52 0.63 -22.87
N ALA A 155 -1.22 0.70 -22.60
CA ALA A 155 -0.53 -0.27 -21.73
C ALA A 155 -1.00 -0.26 -20.26
N ILE A 156 -1.65 0.80 -19.79
CA ILE A 156 -2.19 0.85 -18.41
C ILE A 156 -3.67 0.46 -18.34
N SER A 157 -4.31 0.14 -19.48
CA SER A 157 -5.73 -0.24 -19.52
C SER A 157 -6.03 -1.43 -18.60
N SER A 158 -5.14 -2.42 -18.51
CA SER A 158 -5.26 -3.59 -17.64
C SER A 158 -5.34 -3.24 -16.13
N TYR A 159 -4.91 -2.04 -15.74
CA TYR A 159 -4.99 -1.55 -14.35
C TYR A 159 -6.19 -0.65 -14.10
N VAL A 160 -6.69 0.05 -15.13
CA VAL A 160 -7.71 1.08 -14.94
C VAL A 160 -9.08 0.68 -15.51
N VAL A 161 -9.16 -0.28 -16.43
CA VAL A 161 -10.43 -0.79 -16.98
C VAL A 161 -10.92 -1.96 -16.14
N PHE A 162 -12.08 -1.81 -15.51
CA PHE A 162 -12.69 -2.82 -14.65
C PHE A 162 -13.59 -3.75 -15.46
N ASP A 163 -13.00 -4.75 -16.07
CA ASP A 163 -13.68 -5.87 -16.75
C ASP A 163 -13.52 -7.19 -15.97
N ASP A 164 -13.98 -8.30 -16.54
CA ASP A 164 -13.86 -9.63 -15.90
C ASP A 164 -12.40 -10.09 -15.77
N ASN A 165 -11.50 -9.63 -16.64
CA ASN A 165 -10.09 -9.99 -16.62
C ASN A 165 -9.26 -9.09 -15.72
N TRP A 166 -9.83 -7.99 -15.23
CA TRP A 166 -9.12 -7.03 -14.39
C TRP A 166 -8.42 -7.72 -13.22
N GLY A 167 -7.16 -7.36 -13.01
CA GLY A 167 -6.39 -7.86 -11.88
C GLY A 167 -6.25 -9.39 -11.85
N THR A 168 -6.09 -10.03 -13.01
CA THR A 168 -6.00 -11.49 -13.12
C THR A 168 -7.32 -12.17 -12.67
N GLN A 169 -8.43 -11.79 -13.29
CA GLN A 169 -9.81 -12.27 -13.05
C GLN A 169 -10.45 -11.80 -11.73
N ARG A 170 -9.82 -10.88 -10.99
CA ARG A 170 -10.45 -10.29 -9.78
C ARG A 170 -11.76 -9.58 -10.11
N GLY A 171 -11.84 -8.90 -11.27
CA GLY A 171 -13.08 -8.25 -11.71
C GLY A 171 -14.25 -9.22 -11.79
N TYR A 172 -14.05 -10.41 -12.37
CA TYR A 172 -15.03 -11.47 -12.40
C TYR A 172 -15.43 -11.92 -10.99
N VAL A 173 -14.44 -12.27 -10.15
CA VAL A 173 -14.68 -12.78 -8.80
C VAL A 173 -15.42 -11.75 -7.95
N TRP A 174 -15.09 -10.47 -8.06
CA TRP A 174 -15.76 -9.40 -7.31
C TRP A 174 -17.23 -9.24 -7.72
N LYS A 175 -17.52 -9.31 -9.03
CA LYS A 175 -18.91 -9.29 -9.51
C LYS A 175 -19.71 -10.46 -8.95
N ARG A 176 -19.14 -11.68 -8.95
CA ARG A 176 -19.78 -12.86 -8.37
C ARG A 176 -19.94 -12.78 -6.86
N ALA A 177 -18.94 -12.28 -6.13
CA ALA A 177 -19.04 -12.07 -4.68
C ALA A 177 -20.13 -11.06 -4.32
N ILE A 178 -20.25 -9.96 -5.07
CA ILE A 178 -21.31 -8.97 -4.90
C ILE A 178 -22.67 -9.59 -5.25
N GLU A 179 -22.76 -10.40 -6.31
CA GLU A 179 -23.99 -11.13 -6.67
C GLU A 179 -24.39 -12.12 -5.60
N LEU A 180 -23.47 -12.90 -5.05
CA LEU A 180 -23.68 -13.78 -3.90
C LEU A 180 -24.32 -13.02 -2.76
N PHE A 181 -23.65 -11.95 -2.29
CA PHE A 181 -24.12 -11.17 -1.17
C PHE A 181 -25.49 -10.53 -1.41
N THR A 182 -25.70 -9.94 -2.58
CA THR A 182 -26.92 -9.17 -2.85
C THR A 182 -28.12 -10.06 -3.18
N LYS A 183 -27.94 -11.14 -3.97
CA LYS A 183 -29.02 -11.91 -4.57
C LYS A 183 -29.18 -13.35 -4.03
N LYS A 184 -28.11 -13.96 -3.50
CA LYS A 184 -28.13 -15.39 -3.14
C LYS A 184 -28.22 -15.65 -1.65
N LEU A 185 -27.54 -14.82 -0.83
CA LEU A 185 -27.54 -14.98 0.62
C LEU A 185 -28.87 -14.54 1.23
N THR A 186 -29.34 -15.29 2.21
CA THR A 186 -30.50 -14.93 3.04
C THR A 186 -30.19 -13.70 3.90
N PRO A 187 -31.21 -12.98 4.44
CA PRO A 187 -30.98 -11.84 5.34
C PRO A 187 -30.08 -12.17 6.54
N LEU A 188 -30.24 -13.35 7.13
CA LEU A 188 -29.43 -13.80 8.27
C LEU A 188 -27.96 -14.02 7.83
N GLN A 189 -27.73 -14.63 6.66
CA GLN A 189 -26.40 -14.83 6.11
C GLN A 189 -25.75 -13.52 5.68
N LYS A 190 -26.50 -12.51 5.25
CA LYS A 190 -25.95 -11.17 4.97
C LYS A 190 -25.41 -10.52 6.26
N VAL A 191 -26.02 -10.78 7.41
CA VAL A 191 -25.57 -10.22 8.70
C VAL A 191 -24.40 -11.02 9.27
N PHE A 192 -24.49 -12.36 9.31
CA PHE A 192 -23.54 -13.23 10.00
C PHE A 192 -22.64 -14.06 9.08
N GLY A 193 -22.83 -13.97 7.77
CA GLY A 193 -22.11 -14.75 6.78
C GLY A 193 -22.66 -16.15 6.59
N TYR A 194 -22.06 -16.87 5.66
CA TYR A 194 -22.36 -18.27 5.41
C TYR A 194 -21.51 -19.21 6.28
N GLY A 195 -20.33 -18.78 6.64
CA GLY A 195 -19.35 -19.49 7.45
C GLY A 195 -17.93 -19.12 7.05
N ALA A 196 -17.00 -19.22 7.99
CA ALA A 196 -15.59 -18.96 7.73
C ALA A 196 -15.08 -19.94 6.64
N ASP A 197 -14.22 -19.46 5.76
CA ASP A 197 -13.55 -20.23 4.68
C ASP A 197 -14.51 -20.95 3.71
N THR A 198 -15.75 -20.47 3.58
CA THR A 198 -16.76 -21.09 2.70
C THR A 198 -16.85 -20.47 1.32
N PHE A 199 -15.97 -19.53 0.97
CA PHE A 199 -16.05 -18.78 -0.30
C PHE A 199 -16.01 -19.71 -1.52
N ALA A 200 -15.07 -20.67 -1.56
CA ALA A 200 -14.96 -21.63 -2.64
C ALA A 200 -16.22 -22.49 -2.78
N LEU A 201 -16.79 -22.95 -1.66
CA LEU A 201 -18.01 -23.75 -1.66
C LEU A 201 -19.21 -22.97 -2.23
N LEU A 202 -19.33 -21.69 -1.84
CA LEU A 202 -20.37 -20.81 -2.34
C LEU A 202 -20.25 -20.56 -3.84
N MET A 203 -19.03 -20.33 -4.34
CA MET A 203 -18.77 -20.16 -5.76
C MET A 203 -19.15 -21.43 -6.53
N GLN A 204 -18.75 -22.60 -6.07
CA GLN A 204 -19.11 -23.89 -6.69
C GLN A 204 -20.60 -24.14 -6.68
N TYR A 205 -21.27 -23.84 -5.58
CA TYR A 205 -22.69 -24.11 -5.44
C TYR A 205 -23.56 -23.19 -6.28
N TYR A 206 -23.28 -21.89 -6.29
CA TYR A 206 -24.13 -20.89 -6.96
C TYR A 206 -23.74 -20.61 -8.41
N PHE A 207 -22.51 -20.91 -8.81
CA PHE A 207 -21.97 -20.64 -10.16
C PHE A 207 -21.29 -21.87 -10.77
N PRO A 208 -21.93 -23.06 -10.77
CA PRO A 208 -21.31 -24.29 -11.27
C PRO A 208 -20.99 -24.22 -12.78
N ALA A 209 -21.77 -23.48 -13.58
CA ALA A 209 -21.57 -23.35 -15.01
C ALA A 209 -20.26 -22.60 -15.35
N ASP A 210 -19.82 -21.69 -14.49
CA ASP A 210 -18.60 -20.94 -14.69
C ASP A 210 -17.35 -21.83 -14.52
N MET A 211 -17.48 -22.95 -13.81
CA MET A 211 -16.42 -23.94 -13.60
C MET A 211 -16.38 -25.03 -14.70
N GLN A 212 -17.49 -25.24 -15.45
CA GLN A 212 -17.61 -26.30 -16.44
C GLN A 212 -17.06 -25.91 -17.82
N ASN A 213 -16.89 -24.62 -18.13
CA ASN A 213 -16.46 -24.16 -19.45
C ASN A 213 -14.94 -24.33 -19.71
N GLY A 214 -14.32 -25.40 -19.22
CA GLY A 214 -12.94 -25.80 -19.53
C GLY A 214 -11.86 -24.93 -18.81
N LYS A 215 -12.25 -23.90 -18.10
CA LYS A 215 -11.39 -23.13 -17.21
C LYS A 215 -11.69 -23.54 -15.77
N MET A 216 -11.07 -24.62 -15.35
CA MET A 216 -11.17 -25.13 -13.97
C MET A 216 -10.41 -24.20 -13.01
N VAL A 217 -10.86 -22.95 -12.89
CA VAL A 217 -10.32 -22.00 -11.92
C VAL A 217 -11.22 -22.07 -10.68
N ILE A 218 -10.75 -22.77 -9.66
CA ILE A 218 -11.40 -22.75 -8.35
C ILE A 218 -11.03 -21.42 -7.69
N PHE A 219 -11.99 -20.54 -7.58
CA PHE A 219 -11.82 -19.30 -6.81
C PHE A 219 -12.02 -19.61 -5.33
N ASP A 220 -10.92 -19.73 -4.62
CA ASP A 220 -10.89 -20.00 -3.18
C ASP A 220 -11.10 -18.72 -2.34
N SER A 221 -10.88 -17.57 -2.93
CA SER A 221 -11.05 -16.28 -2.25
C SER A 221 -11.52 -15.18 -3.20
N ALA A 222 -12.04 -14.09 -2.61
CA ALA A 222 -12.45 -12.90 -3.36
C ALA A 222 -11.25 -12.04 -3.83
N HIS A 223 -10.02 -12.34 -3.46
CA HIS A 223 -8.86 -11.45 -3.65
C HIS A 223 -9.12 -9.98 -3.27
N ASN A 224 -9.97 -9.80 -2.29
CA ASN A 224 -10.31 -8.58 -1.57
C ASN A 224 -10.78 -9.03 -0.19
N GLU A 225 -9.98 -8.76 0.83
CA GLU A 225 -10.21 -9.28 2.18
C GLU A 225 -11.55 -8.79 2.75
N TYR A 226 -11.92 -7.55 2.48
CA TYR A 226 -13.20 -6.98 2.96
C TYR A 226 -14.39 -7.63 2.29
N LEU A 227 -14.33 -7.85 0.99
CA LEU A 227 -15.39 -8.51 0.23
C LEU A 227 -15.49 -10.01 0.58
N HIS A 228 -14.34 -10.64 0.83
CA HIS A 228 -14.28 -12.02 1.32
C HIS A 228 -14.97 -12.15 2.68
N TYR A 229 -14.66 -11.27 3.63
CA TYR A 229 -15.30 -11.24 4.94
C TYR A 229 -16.79 -10.90 4.85
N LEU A 230 -17.19 -10.00 3.97
CA LEU A 230 -18.59 -9.67 3.75
C LEU A 230 -19.43 -10.90 3.38
N VAL A 231 -18.88 -11.80 2.56
CA VAL A 231 -19.59 -13.03 2.13
C VAL A 231 -19.48 -14.14 3.17
N THR A 232 -18.30 -14.34 3.78
CA THR A 232 -18.03 -15.50 4.63
C THR A 232 -18.48 -15.29 6.08
N ILE A 233 -18.24 -14.12 6.66
CA ILE A 233 -18.58 -13.78 8.06
C ILE A 233 -19.61 -12.65 8.17
N GLY A 234 -20.16 -12.21 7.03
CA GLY A 234 -21.25 -11.25 6.95
C GLY A 234 -20.85 -9.81 7.29
N PHE A 235 -21.85 -8.95 7.22
CA PHE A 235 -21.66 -7.53 7.52
C PHE A 235 -21.17 -7.29 8.95
N ALA A 236 -21.69 -8.03 9.92
CA ALA A 236 -21.30 -7.87 11.32
C ALA A 236 -19.82 -8.23 11.54
N GLY A 237 -19.36 -9.34 10.98
CA GLY A 237 -17.96 -9.76 11.06
C GLY A 237 -17.02 -8.79 10.35
N MET A 238 -17.34 -8.41 9.11
CA MET A 238 -16.55 -7.42 8.34
C MET A 238 -16.48 -6.07 9.07
N ALA A 239 -17.63 -5.56 9.57
CA ALA A 239 -17.67 -4.28 10.29
C ALA A 239 -16.83 -4.34 11.58
N SER A 240 -16.93 -5.44 12.35
CA SER A 240 -16.11 -5.65 13.55
C SER A 240 -14.62 -5.66 13.24
N TYR A 241 -14.22 -6.32 12.15
CA TYR A 241 -12.83 -6.32 11.69
C TYR A 241 -12.35 -4.91 11.31
N ILE A 242 -13.13 -4.16 10.53
CA ILE A 242 -12.80 -2.78 10.16
C ILE A 242 -12.68 -1.90 11.40
N VAL A 243 -13.64 -1.99 12.34
CA VAL A 243 -13.59 -1.23 13.59
C VAL A 243 -12.34 -1.59 14.41
N PHE A 244 -11.97 -2.86 14.49
CA PHE A 244 -10.76 -3.31 15.17
C PHE A 244 -9.49 -2.69 14.52
N MET A 245 -9.35 -2.75 13.20
CA MET A 245 -8.21 -2.21 12.49
C MET A 245 -8.13 -0.68 12.62
N VAL A 246 -9.24 0.01 12.38
CA VAL A 246 -9.31 1.48 12.46
C VAL A 246 -9.07 1.99 13.87
N SER A 247 -9.68 1.36 14.89
CA SER A 247 -9.47 1.77 16.29
C SER A 247 -8.02 1.59 16.73
N SER A 248 -7.36 0.52 16.25
CA SER A 248 -5.92 0.29 16.48
C SER A 248 -5.06 1.36 15.84
N VAL A 249 -5.35 1.73 14.57
CA VAL A 249 -4.65 2.84 13.89
C VAL A 249 -4.87 4.16 14.62
N VAL A 250 -6.09 4.47 15.06
CA VAL A 250 -6.39 5.68 15.85
C VAL A 250 -5.64 5.70 17.18
N ALA A 251 -5.57 4.55 17.86
CA ALA A 251 -4.81 4.43 19.11
C ALA A 251 -3.30 4.67 18.87
N MET A 252 -2.73 4.14 17.80
CA MET A 252 -1.34 4.37 17.41
C MET A 252 -1.09 5.83 17.00
N ALA A 253 -2.01 6.45 16.25
CA ALA A 253 -1.90 7.84 15.82
C ALA A 253 -1.81 8.84 16.99
N LYS A 254 -2.47 8.55 18.11
CA LYS A 254 -2.37 9.37 19.34
C LYS A 254 -1.00 9.29 19.99
N ARG A 255 -0.26 8.19 19.79
CA ARG A 255 1.05 7.90 20.42
C ARG A 255 2.26 8.16 19.54
N MET A 256 2.07 8.23 18.23
CA MET A 256 3.17 8.35 17.25
C MET A 256 4.05 9.58 17.42
N LYS A 257 3.55 10.64 18.08
CA LYS A 257 4.33 11.86 18.36
C LYS A 257 5.41 11.61 19.40
N GLU A 258 5.14 10.75 20.38
CA GLU A 258 6.05 10.44 21.48
C GLU A 258 6.99 9.29 21.15
N GLN A 259 6.58 8.41 20.26
CA GLN A 259 7.29 7.17 19.92
C GLN A 259 7.37 6.95 18.40
N PRO A 260 8.49 7.31 17.76
CA PRO A 260 8.66 7.17 16.31
C PRO A 260 8.46 5.75 15.76
N VAL A 261 8.73 4.71 16.57
CA VAL A 261 8.51 3.32 16.19
C VAL A 261 7.03 3.02 15.98
N VAL A 262 6.15 3.63 16.78
CA VAL A 262 4.70 3.49 16.63
C VAL A 262 4.21 4.06 15.31
N ALA A 263 4.83 5.15 14.83
CA ALA A 263 4.51 5.70 13.52
C ALA A 263 4.89 4.73 12.37
N ALA A 264 6.05 4.06 12.48
CA ALA A 264 6.46 3.07 11.49
C ALA A 264 5.52 1.85 11.47
N VAL A 265 5.14 1.36 12.65
CA VAL A 265 4.16 0.26 12.80
C VAL A 265 2.80 0.67 12.22
N MET A 266 2.32 1.86 12.54
CA MET A 266 1.06 2.37 12.02
C MET A 266 1.07 2.46 10.48
N LEU A 267 2.17 2.94 9.88
CA LEU A 267 2.31 2.98 8.42
C LEU A 267 2.30 1.59 7.80
N ALA A 268 2.94 0.60 8.43
CA ALA A 268 2.91 -0.79 7.97
C ALA A 268 1.49 -1.37 8.01
N VAL A 269 0.74 -1.12 9.08
CA VAL A 269 -0.66 -1.55 9.21
C VAL A 269 -1.55 -0.85 8.18
N LEU A 270 -1.38 0.47 7.96
CA LEU A 270 -2.12 1.19 6.93
C LEU A 270 -1.82 0.67 5.53
N ALA A 271 -0.55 0.38 5.23
CA ALA A 271 -0.16 -0.22 3.95
C ALA A 271 -0.83 -1.59 3.74
N TYR A 272 -0.87 -2.42 4.79
CA TYR A 272 -1.60 -3.68 4.76
C TYR A 272 -3.10 -3.47 4.50
N MET A 273 -3.76 -2.58 5.24
CA MET A 273 -5.19 -2.30 5.07
C MET A 273 -5.53 -1.85 3.65
N ILE A 274 -4.66 -1.05 3.02
CA ILE A 274 -4.82 -0.61 1.64
C ILE A 274 -4.61 -1.79 0.67
N GLN A 275 -3.58 -2.59 0.88
CA GLN A 275 -3.32 -3.77 0.05
C GLN A 275 -4.45 -4.81 0.16
N ALA A 276 -5.05 -4.98 1.33
CA ALA A 276 -6.17 -5.89 1.59
C ALA A 276 -7.40 -5.64 0.70
N THR A 277 -7.52 -4.44 0.11
CA THR A 277 -8.58 -4.13 -0.87
C THR A 277 -8.44 -4.91 -2.18
N VAL A 278 -7.25 -5.39 -2.50
CA VAL A 278 -6.95 -6.13 -3.74
C VAL A 278 -6.20 -7.44 -3.49
N ASN A 279 -6.14 -7.90 -2.25
CA ASN A 279 -5.42 -9.11 -1.86
C ASN A 279 -6.21 -9.94 -0.85
N ILE A 280 -5.70 -11.14 -0.59
CA ILE A 280 -6.27 -12.08 0.39
C ILE A 280 -5.57 -11.97 1.74
N ASN A 281 -6.28 -12.40 2.78
CA ASN A 281 -5.67 -12.63 4.08
C ASN A 281 -4.83 -13.91 4.02
N LEU A 282 -3.51 -13.76 4.05
CA LEU A 282 -2.60 -14.89 4.06
C LEU A 282 -2.30 -15.34 5.49
N PRO A 283 -2.43 -16.66 5.80
CA PRO A 283 -2.09 -17.20 7.13
C PRO A 283 -0.66 -16.87 7.60
N ILE A 284 0.25 -16.65 6.66
CA ILE A 284 1.65 -16.25 6.93
C ILE A 284 1.77 -14.77 7.31
N ALA A 285 0.96 -13.89 6.72
CA ALA A 285 1.04 -12.44 6.91
C ALA A 285 0.27 -11.96 8.14
N MET A 286 -0.91 -12.54 8.39
CA MET A 286 -1.82 -12.07 9.44
C MET A 286 -1.22 -12.14 10.86
N PRO A 287 -0.50 -13.19 11.27
CA PRO A 287 0.16 -13.21 12.57
C PRO A 287 1.16 -12.06 12.75
N ILE A 288 1.88 -11.68 11.70
CA ILE A 288 2.83 -10.56 11.71
C ILE A 288 2.07 -9.24 11.91
N ILE A 289 0.97 -9.06 11.18
CA ILE A 289 0.13 -7.85 11.31
C ILE A 289 -0.47 -7.74 12.72
N LEU A 290 -0.96 -8.85 13.29
CA LEU A 290 -1.48 -8.87 14.66
C LEU A 290 -0.39 -8.56 15.69
N GLN A 291 0.84 -9.07 15.51
CA GLN A 291 1.98 -8.70 16.35
C GLN A 291 2.31 -7.21 16.24
N LEU A 292 2.33 -6.66 15.03
CA LEU A 292 2.55 -5.22 14.83
C LEU A 292 1.44 -4.39 15.50
N LEU A 293 0.19 -4.80 15.40
CA LEU A 293 -0.92 -4.15 16.10
C LEU A 293 -0.73 -4.19 17.61
N ALA A 294 -0.41 -5.37 18.16
CA ALA A 294 -0.17 -5.53 19.59
C ALA A 294 1.01 -4.66 20.07
N MET A 295 2.11 -4.62 19.32
CA MET A 295 3.26 -3.74 19.61
C MET A 295 2.87 -2.26 19.55
N GLY A 296 2.21 -1.84 18.48
CA GLY A 296 1.87 -0.43 18.26
C GLY A 296 0.86 0.09 19.30
N VAL A 297 -0.13 -0.72 19.67
CA VAL A 297 -1.14 -0.37 20.68
C VAL A 297 -0.61 -0.58 22.11
N GLY A 298 0.21 -1.62 22.35
CA GLY A 298 0.74 -1.97 23.67
C GLY A 298 1.99 -1.19 24.11
N CYS A 299 2.66 -0.50 23.20
CA CYS A 299 3.88 0.24 23.50
C CYS A 299 3.62 1.32 24.57
N LYS A 300 4.12 1.11 25.78
CA LYS A 300 4.00 2.08 26.89
C LYS A 300 5.10 3.13 26.76
N LYS A 301 4.82 4.35 27.25
CA LYS A 301 5.82 5.39 27.42
C LYS A 301 6.91 4.82 28.34
N THR A 302 8.14 4.72 27.84
CA THR A 302 9.27 4.39 28.72
C THR A 302 9.39 5.57 29.68
N ALA A 303 9.09 5.35 30.95
CA ALA A 303 9.41 6.30 32.00
C ALA A 303 10.94 6.43 31.96
N VAL A 304 11.43 7.57 31.46
CA VAL A 304 12.82 7.97 31.72
C VAL A 304 12.87 8.11 33.23
N SER A 305 13.57 7.21 33.88
CA SER A 305 13.91 7.35 35.28
C SER A 305 14.62 8.72 35.39
N GLU A 306 13.93 9.68 35.97
CA GLU A 306 14.60 10.82 36.53
C GLU A 306 15.52 10.26 37.63
N GLU A 307 16.77 10.00 37.29
CA GLU A 307 17.82 9.90 38.26
C GLU A 307 17.82 11.25 39.00
N LYS A 308 17.17 11.26 40.15
CA LYS A 308 17.36 12.31 41.13
C LYS A 308 18.86 12.33 41.41
N LYS A 309 19.53 13.37 40.93
CA LYS A 309 20.81 13.81 41.49
C LYS A 309 20.49 14.36 42.87
N ASP A 310 20.71 13.52 43.88
CA ASP A 310 20.94 13.97 45.24
C ASP A 310 22.35 14.60 45.37
#